data_16830b02f0870e26057319c7bcd25c91
#
_entry.id   16830b02f0870e26057319c7bcd25c91
#
_cell.length_a   1.000
_cell.length_b   1.000
_cell.length_c   1.000
_cell.angle_alpha   90.00
_cell.angle_beta   90.00
_cell.angle_gamma   90.00
#
_symmetry.space_group_name_H-M   'P 1'
#
loop_
_entity.id
_entity.type
_entity.pdbx_description
1 polymer ?
#
loop_
_entity_poly.entity_id
_entity_poly.type
_entity_poly.pdbx_seq_one_letter_code
_entity_poly.pdbx_strand_id
1 'polypeptide(L)'
;MTFTTKIEHSIGYITINKPPVNALNSSDWISFYKIFEEQAFNEEIKVIIINSEGKGFCSGADINEHKDLAIEDRIKVSEKINDGVWKLVQAIERSPVPVIVNCSNFVVGAGMLVAMSADFIFAESKTQFKLPGINFGVFAGISNALGLLPRQLVKKMLFTGEPVFAEELIKYGFILAVSNDKNALVKDSFELAKKISIYKRDHLSILKSLILENKNHSANLKKELNASINALKSLD
;
A
#
# COMPACT_ATOMS: atom_id res chain seq x y z
N MET A 1 10.43 -13.08 11.31
CA MET A 1 10.70 -12.03 10.28
C MET A 1 9.38 -11.41 9.89
N THR A 2 9.35 -10.08 9.80
CA THR A 2 8.13 -9.34 9.39
C THR A 2 7.77 -9.54 7.92
N PHE A 3 8.76 -9.82 7.08
CA PHE A 3 8.58 -10.06 5.66
C PHE A 3 9.24 -11.35 5.24
N THR A 4 8.59 -12.07 4.32
CA THR A 4 9.16 -13.22 3.62
C THR A 4 9.07 -12.99 2.12
N THR A 5 10.06 -13.50 1.37
CA THR A 5 10.10 -13.42 -0.09
C THR A 5 10.26 -14.80 -0.71
N LYS A 6 9.70 -14.97 -1.89
CA LYS A 6 9.96 -16.11 -2.77
C LYS A 6 9.88 -15.70 -4.22
N ILE A 7 10.52 -16.44 -5.10
CA ILE A 7 10.39 -16.28 -6.56
C ILE A 7 9.88 -17.61 -7.11
N GLU A 8 8.85 -17.55 -7.93
CA GLU A 8 8.25 -18.71 -8.58
C GLU A 8 7.66 -18.30 -9.92
N HIS A 9 7.98 -18.99 -11.00
CA HIS A 9 7.51 -18.69 -12.36
C HIS A 9 7.75 -17.23 -12.83
N SER A 10 8.89 -16.64 -12.51
CA SER A 10 9.22 -15.23 -12.74
C SER A 10 8.28 -14.24 -12.03
N ILE A 11 7.60 -14.68 -10.98
CA ILE A 11 6.78 -13.87 -10.10
C ILE A 11 7.49 -13.77 -8.75
N GLY A 12 7.79 -12.55 -8.34
CA GLY A 12 8.30 -12.24 -7.00
C GLY A 12 7.14 -12.12 -6.01
N TYR A 13 7.24 -12.75 -4.87
CA TYR A 13 6.26 -12.65 -3.79
C TYR A 13 6.90 -11.96 -2.60
N ILE A 14 6.19 -10.98 -2.05
CA ILE A 14 6.52 -10.36 -0.75
C ILE A 14 5.32 -10.57 0.16
N THR A 15 5.53 -11.23 1.30
CA THR A 15 4.44 -11.50 2.24
C THR A 15 4.71 -10.79 3.56
N ILE A 16 3.76 -9.96 3.99
CA ILE A 16 3.78 -9.29 5.30
C ILE A 16 3.29 -10.28 6.35
N ASN A 17 4.07 -10.48 7.41
CA ASN A 17 3.72 -11.36 8.53
C ASN A 17 4.15 -10.74 9.86
N LYS A 18 3.33 -9.83 10.37
CA LYS A 18 3.51 -9.19 11.69
C LYS A 18 2.21 -9.24 12.49
N PRO A 19 1.91 -10.40 13.11
CA PRO A 19 0.68 -10.54 13.89
C PRO A 19 0.61 -9.54 15.05
N PRO A 20 -0.59 -9.18 15.52
CA PRO A 20 -1.87 -9.75 15.09
C PRO A 20 -2.49 -9.08 13.85
N VAL A 21 -2.09 -7.85 13.48
CA VAL A 21 -2.80 -7.02 12.49
C VAL A 21 -1.89 -6.38 11.44
N ASN A 22 -0.65 -6.83 11.34
CA ASN A 22 0.33 -6.27 10.41
C ASN A 22 0.50 -4.74 10.59
N ALA A 23 0.56 -4.27 11.86
CA ALA A 23 0.95 -2.90 12.19
C ALA A 23 2.47 -2.77 12.05
N LEU A 24 2.92 -1.89 11.16
CA LEU A 24 4.35 -1.76 10.83
C LEU A 24 4.96 -0.55 11.54
N ASN A 25 6.04 -0.77 12.26
CA ASN A 25 6.82 0.29 12.90
C ASN A 25 7.77 0.97 11.90
N SER A 26 8.50 1.99 12.35
CA SER A 26 9.40 2.77 11.50
C SER A 26 10.47 1.91 10.81
N SER A 27 11.04 0.93 11.51
CA SER A 27 12.05 0.03 10.93
C SER A 27 11.46 -0.98 9.95
N ASP A 28 10.20 -1.42 10.17
CA ASP A 28 9.51 -2.30 9.23
C ASP A 28 9.23 -1.60 7.89
N TRP A 29 8.80 -0.33 7.90
CA TRP A 29 8.57 0.42 6.66
C TRP A 29 9.83 0.58 5.83
N ILE A 30 10.97 0.87 6.46
CA ILE A 30 12.27 0.94 5.78
C ILE A 30 12.69 -0.45 5.25
N SER A 31 12.46 -1.51 6.04
CA SER A 31 12.77 -2.88 5.62
C SER A 31 11.90 -3.31 4.44
N PHE A 32 10.60 -2.96 4.45
CA PHE A 32 9.69 -3.24 3.35
C PHE A 32 10.12 -2.57 2.05
N TYR A 33 10.49 -1.28 2.14
CA TYR A 33 11.05 -0.54 1.00
C TYR A 33 12.28 -1.25 0.41
N LYS A 34 13.26 -1.62 1.24
CA LYS A 34 14.49 -2.28 0.79
C LYS A 34 14.21 -3.64 0.14
N ILE A 35 13.37 -4.46 0.77
CA ILE A 35 12.96 -5.76 0.25
C ILE A 35 12.23 -5.59 -1.09
N PHE A 36 11.34 -4.59 -1.17
CA PHE A 36 10.63 -4.31 -2.40
C PHE A 36 11.58 -3.90 -3.53
N GLU A 37 12.55 -3.01 -3.28
CA GLU A 37 13.55 -2.63 -4.29
C GLU A 37 14.37 -3.83 -4.75
N GLU A 38 14.85 -4.67 -3.82
CA GLU A 38 15.58 -5.88 -4.16
C GLU A 38 14.78 -6.78 -5.10
N GLN A 39 13.50 -7.01 -4.82
CA GLN A 39 12.62 -7.79 -5.69
C GLN A 39 12.34 -7.08 -7.02
N ALA A 40 12.10 -5.78 -7.00
CA ALA A 40 11.76 -5.01 -8.19
C ALA A 40 12.91 -4.93 -9.22
N PHE A 41 14.16 -4.90 -8.74
CA PHE A 41 15.34 -4.86 -9.61
C PHE A 41 15.98 -6.23 -9.86
N ASN A 42 15.40 -7.33 -9.34
CA ASN A 42 15.82 -8.67 -9.72
C ASN A 42 15.37 -9.00 -11.15
N GLU A 43 16.33 -9.28 -12.04
CA GLU A 43 16.08 -9.52 -13.47
C GLU A 43 15.24 -10.78 -13.76
N GLU A 44 15.18 -11.74 -12.82
CA GLU A 44 14.33 -12.93 -12.95
C GLU A 44 12.84 -12.63 -12.73
N ILE A 45 12.53 -11.49 -12.10
CA ILE A 45 11.16 -11.12 -11.73
C ILE A 45 10.53 -10.24 -12.81
N LYS A 46 9.34 -10.60 -13.24
CA LYS A 46 8.53 -9.89 -14.23
C LYS A 46 7.23 -9.31 -13.66
N VAL A 47 6.80 -9.79 -12.50
CA VAL A 47 5.62 -9.32 -11.76
C VAL A 47 5.91 -9.49 -10.27
N ILE A 48 5.46 -8.56 -9.44
CA ILE A 48 5.51 -8.70 -7.98
C ILE A 48 4.09 -8.85 -7.44
N ILE A 49 3.88 -9.82 -6.54
CA ILE A 49 2.66 -9.97 -5.76
C ILE A 49 2.97 -9.67 -4.29
N ILE A 50 2.29 -8.69 -3.71
CA ILE A 50 2.36 -8.37 -2.29
C ILE A 50 1.18 -9.03 -1.59
N ASN A 51 1.48 -9.93 -0.67
CA ASN A 51 0.52 -10.67 0.15
C ASN A 51 0.64 -10.30 1.63
N SER A 52 -0.28 -10.80 2.43
CA SER A 52 -0.16 -10.77 3.89
C SER A 52 -0.62 -12.08 4.52
N GLU A 53 -0.03 -12.40 5.66
CA GLU A 53 -0.51 -13.42 6.57
C GLU A 53 -1.30 -12.80 7.73
N GLY A 54 -2.00 -13.64 8.50
CA GLY A 54 -2.75 -13.21 9.68
C GLY A 54 -4.15 -12.69 9.38
N LYS A 55 -4.60 -11.73 10.20
CA LYS A 55 -6.02 -11.31 10.26
C LYS A 55 -6.44 -10.34 9.16
N GLY A 56 -5.51 -9.72 8.43
CA GLY A 56 -5.82 -8.77 7.38
C GLY A 56 -4.56 -8.30 6.66
N PHE A 57 -4.70 -7.44 5.67
CA PHE A 57 -3.57 -7.00 4.87
C PHE A 57 -2.56 -6.19 5.70
N CYS A 58 -2.96 -5.01 6.16
CA CYS A 58 -2.10 -4.13 6.95
C CYS A 58 -2.95 -3.05 7.64
N SER A 59 -2.76 -2.88 8.94
CA SER A 59 -3.43 -1.84 9.73
C SER A 59 -2.72 -0.49 9.72
N GLY A 60 -1.64 -0.37 8.94
CA GLY A 60 -0.87 0.87 8.80
C GLY A 60 0.28 0.98 9.79
N ALA A 61 0.62 2.21 10.18
CA ALA A 61 1.68 2.49 11.14
C ALA A 61 1.34 1.95 12.53
N ASP A 62 2.35 1.41 13.22
CA ASP A 62 2.20 0.93 14.59
C ASP A 62 2.18 2.11 15.57
N ILE A 63 0.98 2.48 16.01
CA ILE A 63 0.77 3.57 16.97
C ILE A 63 1.44 3.31 18.33
N ASN A 64 1.70 2.04 18.67
CA ASN A 64 2.36 1.71 19.94
C ASN A 64 3.84 2.12 19.96
N GLU A 65 4.45 2.33 18.78
CA GLU A 65 5.85 2.78 18.70
C GLU A 65 6.03 4.19 19.30
N HIS A 66 4.98 5.01 19.32
CA HIS A 66 5.15 6.43 19.69
C HIS A 66 4.06 7.01 20.61
N LYS A 67 3.01 6.26 20.98
CA LYS A 67 1.86 6.78 21.76
C LYS A 67 2.24 7.34 23.12
N ASP A 68 3.27 6.75 23.77
CA ASP A 68 3.70 7.11 25.12
C ASP A 68 4.97 8.00 25.13
N LEU A 69 5.44 8.45 23.95
CA LEU A 69 6.61 9.31 23.82
C LEU A 69 6.25 10.79 24.03
N ALA A 70 7.24 11.57 24.46
CA ALA A 70 7.16 13.03 24.42
C ALA A 70 6.95 13.50 22.96
N ILE A 71 6.34 14.67 22.78
CA ILE A 71 5.94 15.17 21.45
C ILE A 71 7.12 15.24 20.47
N GLU A 72 8.29 15.67 20.91
CA GLU A 72 9.50 15.76 20.07
C GLU A 72 9.94 14.40 19.53
N ASP A 73 9.92 13.35 20.35
CA ASP A 73 10.31 12.00 19.95
C ASP A 73 9.21 11.34 19.11
N ARG A 74 7.93 11.64 19.40
CA ARG A 74 6.79 11.24 18.56
C ARG A 74 6.93 11.81 17.14
N ILE A 75 7.33 13.07 17.01
CA ILE A 75 7.58 13.70 15.70
C ILE A 75 8.69 12.95 14.96
N LYS A 76 9.84 12.68 15.61
CA LYS A 76 10.97 11.96 15.01
C LYS A 76 10.58 10.55 14.51
N VAL A 77 9.78 9.82 15.30
CA VAL A 77 9.28 8.49 14.90
C VAL A 77 8.32 8.61 13.70
N SER A 78 7.40 9.59 13.75
CA SER A 78 6.47 9.84 12.65
C SER A 78 7.19 10.23 11.35
N GLU A 79 8.25 11.03 11.43
CA GLU A 79 9.10 11.38 10.27
C GLU A 79 9.76 10.14 9.65
N LYS A 80 10.28 9.21 10.47
CA LYS A 80 10.86 7.95 9.99
C LYS A 80 9.82 7.05 9.33
N ILE A 81 8.63 6.93 9.93
CA ILE A 81 7.51 6.18 9.34
C ILE A 81 7.14 6.78 7.98
N ASN A 82 6.94 8.11 7.94
CA ASN A 82 6.57 8.82 6.72
C ASN A 82 7.63 8.68 5.62
N ASP A 83 8.92 8.75 5.96
CA ASP A 83 10.02 8.54 5.01
C ASP A 83 9.99 7.12 4.43
N GLY A 84 9.83 6.10 5.28
CA GLY A 84 9.75 4.70 4.86
C GLY A 84 8.53 4.43 3.97
N VAL A 85 7.35 4.91 4.38
CA VAL A 85 6.10 4.79 3.58
C VAL A 85 6.24 5.49 2.24
N TRP A 86 6.76 6.73 2.24
CA TRP A 86 6.94 7.50 1.00
C TRP A 86 7.90 6.82 0.04
N LYS A 87 9.05 6.33 0.52
CA LYS A 87 10.02 5.59 -0.29
C LYS A 87 9.40 4.33 -0.91
N LEU A 88 8.66 3.56 -0.12
CA LEU A 88 7.99 2.36 -0.59
C LEU A 88 6.95 2.67 -1.67
N VAL A 89 6.08 3.65 -1.44
CA VAL A 89 5.05 4.08 -2.41
C VAL A 89 5.71 4.50 -3.73
N GLN A 90 6.78 5.32 -3.66
CA GLN A 90 7.54 5.72 -4.84
C GLN A 90 8.17 4.53 -5.56
N ALA A 91 8.74 3.57 -4.81
CA ALA A 91 9.34 2.38 -5.38
C ALA A 91 8.29 1.50 -6.08
N ILE A 92 7.10 1.33 -5.48
CA ILE A 92 6.00 0.58 -6.10
C ILE A 92 5.52 1.25 -7.39
N GLU A 93 5.26 2.56 -7.36
CA GLU A 93 4.81 3.30 -8.53
C GLU A 93 5.83 3.27 -9.67
N ARG A 94 7.13 3.38 -9.34
CA ARG A 94 8.25 3.42 -10.30
C ARG A 94 8.87 2.05 -10.57
N SER A 95 8.33 0.98 -10.01
CA SER A 95 8.83 -0.37 -10.24
C SER A 95 8.94 -0.68 -11.74
N PRO A 96 10.04 -1.28 -12.20
CA PRO A 96 10.19 -1.68 -13.61
C PRO A 96 9.25 -2.82 -14.00
N VAL A 97 8.57 -3.45 -13.04
CA VAL A 97 7.63 -4.53 -13.27
C VAL A 97 6.29 -4.24 -12.61
N PRO A 98 5.16 -4.76 -13.16
CA PRO A 98 3.86 -4.61 -12.56
C PRO A 98 3.77 -5.19 -11.15
N VAL A 99 2.99 -4.51 -10.29
CA VAL A 99 2.78 -4.87 -8.89
C VAL A 99 1.31 -5.16 -8.64
N ILE A 100 1.03 -6.31 -8.07
CA ILE A 100 -0.30 -6.76 -7.64
C ILE A 100 -0.33 -6.77 -6.12
N VAL A 101 -1.41 -6.30 -5.52
CA VAL A 101 -1.62 -6.38 -4.06
C VAL A 101 -2.86 -7.21 -3.77
N ASN A 102 -2.72 -8.19 -2.89
CA ASN A 102 -3.80 -9.04 -2.40
C ASN A 102 -4.28 -8.53 -1.03
N CYS A 103 -5.47 -7.96 -1.00
CA CYS A 103 -6.07 -7.35 0.17
C CYS A 103 -7.08 -8.28 0.84
N SER A 104 -6.90 -8.59 2.12
CA SER A 104 -7.83 -9.39 2.91
C SER A 104 -8.30 -8.63 4.15
N ASN A 105 -9.54 -8.84 4.56
CA ASN A 105 -10.20 -8.31 5.76
C ASN A 105 -10.12 -6.80 5.96
N PHE A 106 -8.92 -6.21 6.10
CA PHE A 106 -8.75 -4.76 6.28
C PHE A 106 -7.45 -4.23 5.66
N VAL A 107 -7.55 -3.00 5.16
CA VAL A 107 -6.47 -2.21 4.54
C VAL A 107 -6.58 -0.79 5.10
N VAL A 108 -5.67 -0.37 5.98
CA VAL A 108 -5.85 0.84 6.78
C VAL A 108 -4.65 1.79 6.68
N GLY A 109 -4.89 3.06 6.53
CA GLY A 109 -3.87 4.12 6.62
C GLY A 109 -2.71 3.92 5.64
N ALA A 110 -1.49 3.76 6.14
CA ALA A 110 -0.32 3.50 5.31
C ALA A 110 -0.42 2.17 4.52
N GLY A 111 -1.14 1.16 5.04
CA GLY A 111 -1.46 -0.05 4.28
C GLY A 111 -2.32 0.24 3.05
N MET A 112 -3.25 1.20 3.14
CA MET A 112 -4.02 1.65 2.00
C MET A 112 -3.16 2.42 0.98
N LEU A 113 -2.14 3.17 1.43
CA LEU A 113 -1.19 3.82 0.53
C LEU A 113 -0.42 2.80 -0.32
N VAL A 114 0.01 1.68 0.29
CA VAL A 114 0.65 0.57 -0.43
C VAL A 114 -0.30 0.00 -1.49
N ALA A 115 -1.56 -0.26 -1.13
CA ALA A 115 -2.54 -0.77 -2.08
C ALA A 115 -2.80 0.22 -3.24
N MET A 116 -2.95 1.52 -2.93
CA MET A 116 -3.19 2.57 -3.92
C MET A 116 -2.02 2.81 -4.89
N SER A 117 -0.79 2.45 -4.50
CA SER A 117 0.40 2.59 -5.35
C SER A 117 0.62 1.41 -6.30
N ALA A 118 -0.06 0.29 -6.08
CA ALA A 118 0.03 -0.88 -6.94
C ALA A 118 -0.69 -0.69 -8.28
N ASP A 119 -0.30 -1.50 -9.28
CA ASP A 119 -0.96 -1.49 -10.59
C ASP A 119 -2.31 -2.21 -10.55
N PHE A 120 -2.42 -3.26 -9.73
CA PHE A 120 -3.63 -4.05 -9.60
C PHE A 120 -3.91 -4.38 -8.14
N ILE A 121 -5.17 -4.21 -7.75
CA ILE A 121 -5.66 -4.58 -6.43
C ILE A 121 -6.67 -5.70 -6.56
N PHE A 122 -6.42 -6.79 -5.87
CA PHE A 122 -7.37 -7.87 -5.65
C PHE A 122 -7.80 -7.84 -4.19
N ALA A 123 -9.06 -8.16 -3.90
CA ALA A 123 -9.55 -8.13 -2.53
C ALA A 123 -10.56 -9.25 -2.26
N GLU A 124 -10.65 -9.69 -0.99
CA GLU A 124 -11.81 -10.44 -0.53
C GLU A 124 -13.03 -9.53 -0.47
N SER A 125 -14.24 -10.07 -0.70
CA SER A 125 -15.50 -9.30 -0.85
C SER A 125 -15.78 -8.35 0.33
N LYS A 126 -15.51 -8.78 1.56
CA LYS A 126 -15.75 -8.04 2.79
C LYS A 126 -14.57 -7.23 3.29
N THR A 127 -13.51 -7.10 2.49
CA THR A 127 -12.33 -6.30 2.87
C THR A 127 -12.70 -4.83 3.07
N GLN A 128 -12.30 -4.29 4.22
CA GLN A 128 -12.53 -2.91 4.62
C GLN A 128 -11.33 -2.04 4.25
N PHE A 129 -11.55 -0.98 3.50
CA PHE A 129 -10.56 0.02 3.16
C PHE A 129 -10.82 1.29 3.97
N LYS A 130 -9.80 1.80 4.71
CA LYS A 130 -9.96 2.93 5.63
C LYS A 130 -8.83 3.94 5.52
N LEU A 131 -9.20 5.23 5.60
CA LEU A 131 -8.28 6.34 5.81
C LEU A 131 -8.65 7.11 7.10
N PRO A 132 -8.44 6.52 8.29
CA PRO A 132 -8.91 7.06 9.56
C PRO A 132 -7.99 8.13 10.15
N GLY A 133 -7.15 8.75 9.33
CA GLY A 133 -6.14 9.71 9.77
C GLY A 133 -6.67 10.89 10.57
N ILE A 134 -7.95 11.28 10.36
CA ILE A 134 -8.61 12.35 11.13
C ILE A 134 -8.58 12.08 12.64
N ASN A 135 -8.66 10.83 13.06
CA ASN A 135 -8.64 10.43 14.46
C ASN A 135 -7.27 10.61 15.13
N PHE A 136 -6.21 10.77 14.33
CA PHE A 136 -4.82 10.80 14.79
C PHE A 136 -4.04 12.04 14.32
N GLY A 137 -4.71 12.99 13.65
CA GLY A 137 -4.04 14.15 13.05
C GLY A 137 -3.11 13.79 11.88
N VAL A 138 -3.35 12.67 11.20
CA VAL A 138 -2.54 12.19 10.07
C VAL A 138 -3.29 12.40 8.76
N PHE A 139 -2.68 13.10 7.81
CA PHE A 139 -3.30 13.51 6.56
C PHE A 139 -2.55 12.97 5.32
N ALA A 140 -2.35 11.66 5.28
CA ALA A 140 -1.65 11.00 4.17
C ALA A 140 -2.62 10.26 3.23
N GLY A 141 -2.28 10.20 1.93
CA GLY A 141 -3.01 9.43 0.92
C GLY A 141 -4.19 10.16 0.27
N ILE A 142 -4.39 11.45 0.58
CA ILE A 142 -5.50 12.25 0.04
C ILE A 142 -5.41 12.33 -1.49
N SER A 143 -4.24 12.70 -2.01
CA SER A 143 -4.03 12.86 -3.46
C SER A 143 -4.12 11.52 -4.20
N ASN A 144 -3.57 10.44 -3.62
CA ASN A 144 -3.68 9.10 -4.19
C ASN A 144 -5.16 8.69 -4.28
N ALA A 145 -5.91 8.83 -3.18
CA ALA A 145 -7.33 8.49 -3.14
C ALA A 145 -8.17 9.33 -4.13
N LEU A 146 -7.93 10.66 -4.21
CA LEU A 146 -8.62 11.55 -5.16
C LEU A 146 -8.30 11.25 -6.62
N GLY A 147 -7.15 10.64 -6.90
CA GLY A 147 -6.76 10.19 -8.23
C GLY A 147 -7.38 8.87 -8.66
N LEU A 148 -7.90 8.09 -7.71
CA LEU A 148 -8.37 6.72 -7.93
C LEU A 148 -9.86 6.51 -7.64
N LEU A 149 -10.46 7.37 -6.81
CA LEU A 149 -11.82 7.19 -6.29
C LEU A 149 -12.67 8.46 -6.48
N PRO A 150 -13.99 8.33 -6.55
CA PRO A 150 -14.91 9.46 -6.62
C PRO A 150 -14.71 10.43 -5.45
N ARG A 151 -14.61 11.71 -5.74
CA ARG A 151 -14.32 12.78 -4.78
C ARG A 151 -15.22 12.76 -3.54
N GLN A 152 -16.51 12.47 -3.70
CA GLN A 152 -17.44 12.44 -2.57
C GLN A 152 -17.20 11.24 -1.65
N LEU A 153 -16.82 10.10 -2.22
CA LEU A 153 -16.44 8.91 -1.45
C LEU A 153 -15.17 9.16 -0.65
N VAL A 154 -14.15 9.77 -1.28
CA VAL A 154 -12.90 10.15 -0.59
C VAL A 154 -13.17 11.11 0.56
N LYS A 155 -14.02 12.14 0.36
CA LYS A 155 -14.41 13.04 1.44
C LYS A 155 -15.08 12.30 2.60
N LYS A 156 -16.03 11.38 2.32
CA LYS A 156 -16.65 10.56 3.35
C LYS A 156 -15.58 9.78 4.13
N MET A 157 -14.73 9.03 3.46
CA MET A 157 -13.66 8.26 4.10
C MET A 157 -12.76 9.12 5.00
N LEU A 158 -12.34 10.29 4.52
CA LEU A 158 -11.41 11.16 5.23
C LEU A 158 -12.04 11.89 6.41
N PHE A 159 -13.27 12.40 6.27
CA PHE A 159 -13.93 13.17 7.34
C PHE A 159 -14.55 12.31 8.42
N THR A 160 -14.94 11.06 8.10
CA THR A 160 -15.55 10.16 9.08
C THR A 160 -14.62 9.08 9.60
N GLY A 161 -13.55 8.73 8.84
CA GLY A 161 -12.70 7.57 9.12
C GLY A 161 -13.42 6.22 8.92
N GLU A 162 -14.66 6.23 8.40
CA GLU A 162 -15.44 5.03 8.16
C GLU A 162 -14.85 4.15 7.03
N PRO A 163 -15.06 2.83 7.10
CA PRO A 163 -14.65 1.92 6.04
C PRO A 163 -15.51 2.08 4.79
N VAL A 164 -14.87 1.77 3.64
CA VAL A 164 -15.57 1.42 2.40
C VAL A 164 -15.19 -0.02 2.06
N PHE A 165 -16.15 -0.83 1.63
CA PHE A 165 -15.94 -2.24 1.39
C PHE A 165 -15.50 -2.52 -0.05
N ALA A 166 -14.78 -3.63 -0.26
CA ALA A 166 -14.31 -4.05 -1.57
C ALA A 166 -15.46 -4.16 -2.61
N GLU A 167 -16.62 -4.67 -2.20
CA GLU A 167 -17.83 -4.78 -3.03
C GLU A 167 -18.38 -3.42 -3.54
N GLU A 168 -18.08 -2.34 -2.83
CA GLU A 168 -18.39 -0.98 -3.30
C GLU A 168 -17.26 -0.45 -4.21
N LEU A 169 -16.00 -0.65 -3.82
CA LEU A 169 -14.84 -0.10 -4.50
C LEU A 169 -14.60 -0.69 -5.89
N ILE A 170 -15.01 -1.94 -6.14
CA ILE A 170 -14.94 -2.56 -7.46
C ILE A 170 -15.77 -1.80 -8.50
N LYS A 171 -16.87 -1.17 -8.10
CA LYS A 171 -17.75 -0.38 -9.00
C LYS A 171 -17.07 0.85 -9.57
N TYR A 172 -16.01 1.30 -8.92
CA TYR A 172 -15.22 2.48 -9.34
C TYR A 172 -13.92 2.09 -10.07
N GLY A 173 -13.69 0.79 -10.30
CA GLY A 173 -12.46 0.31 -10.91
C GLY A 173 -11.22 0.41 -10.02
N PHE A 174 -11.39 0.69 -8.72
CA PHE A 174 -10.30 0.72 -7.75
C PHE A 174 -9.76 -0.67 -7.45
N ILE A 175 -10.64 -1.65 -7.39
CA ILE A 175 -10.31 -3.07 -7.25
C ILE A 175 -10.55 -3.74 -8.59
N LEU A 176 -9.57 -4.53 -9.06
CA LEU A 176 -9.68 -5.23 -10.32
C LEU A 176 -10.63 -6.43 -10.23
N ALA A 177 -10.53 -7.19 -9.13
CA ALA A 177 -11.39 -8.34 -8.88
C ALA A 177 -11.64 -8.54 -7.38
N VAL A 178 -12.83 -9.05 -7.07
CA VAL A 178 -13.26 -9.41 -5.73
C VAL A 178 -13.44 -10.92 -5.65
N SER A 179 -12.77 -11.55 -4.70
CA SER A 179 -12.79 -13.00 -4.47
C SER A 179 -13.57 -13.35 -3.21
N ASN A 180 -14.14 -14.55 -3.17
CA ASN A 180 -14.98 -14.97 -2.02
C ASN A 180 -14.18 -15.31 -0.75
N ASP A 181 -12.94 -15.75 -0.93
CA ASP A 181 -12.02 -16.15 0.14
C ASP A 181 -10.55 -15.95 -0.24
N LYS A 182 -9.65 -16.15 0.73
CA LYS A 182 -8.21 -15.97 0.56
C LYS A 182 -7.60 -16.91 -0.51
N ASN A 183 -8.09 -18.13 -0.64
CA ASN A 183 -7.57 -19.08 -1.63
C ASN A 183 -7.94 -18.65 -3.05
N ALA A 184 -9.19 -18.24 -3.25
CA ALA A 184 -9.64 -17.67 -4.52
C ALA A 184 -8.87 -16.38 -4.84
N LEU A 185 -8.66 -15.49 -3.87
CA LEU A 185 -7.88 -14.25 -4.00
C LEU A 185 -6.46 -14.52 -4.53
N VAL A 186 -5.74 -15.46 -3.90
CA VAL A 186 -4.38 -15.84 -4.30
C VAL A 186 -4.37 -16.47 -5.68
N LYS A 187 -5.34 -17.34 -6.01
CA LYS A 187 -5.48 -17.95 -7.32
C LYS A 187 -5.73 -16.91 -8.40
N ASP A 188 -6.69 -16.01 -8.21
CA ASP A 188 -7.08 -15.01 -9.21
C ASP A 188 -5.92 -14.06 -9.53
N SER A 189 -5.21 -13.58 -8.50
CA SER A 189 -4.03 -12.73 -8.68
C SER A 189 -2.86 -13.47 -9.36
N PHE A 190 -2.65 -14.75 -9.03
CA PHE A 190 -1.64 -15.58 -9.68
C PHE A 190 -1.94 -15.76 -11.18
N GLU A 191 -3.19 -16.02 -11.56
CA GLU A 191 -3.58 -16.16 -12.97
C GLU A 191 -3.33 -14.87 -13.76
N LEU A 192 -3.55 -13.69 -13.18
CA LEU A 192 -3.16 -12.44 -13.81
C LEU A 192 -1.64 -12.30 -13.93
N ALA A 193 -0.92 -12.56 -12.84
CA ALA A 193 0.54 -12.46 -12.82
C ALA A 193 1.18 -13.41 -13.86
N LYS A 194 0.66 -14.63 -14.00
CA LYS A 194 1.09 -15.59 -15.00
C LYS A 194 0.88 -15.08 -16.42
N LYS A 195 -0.26 -14.45 -16.71
CA LYS A 195 -0.52 -13.83 -18.03
C LYS A 195 0.45 -12.70 -18.35
N ILE A 196 0.88 -11.94 -17.33
CA ILE A 196 1.83 -10.82 -17.49
C ILE A 196 3.27 -11.35 -17.63
N SER A 197 3.65 -12.38 -16.87
CA SER A 197 5.03 -12.88 -16.79
C SER A 197 5.57 -13.51 -18.09
N ILE A 198 4.71 -13.79 -19.07
CA ILE A 198 5.13 -14.26 -20.38
C ILE A 198 5.83 -13.20 -21.24
N TYR A 199 5.57 -11.92 -20.96
CA TYR A 199 6.14 -10.80 -21.72
C TYR A 199 7.59 -10.50 -21.32
N LYS A 200 8.31 -9.78 -22.18
CA LYS A 200 9.66 -9.31 -21.89
C LYS A 200 9.61 -8.24 -20.78
N ARG A 201 10.53 -8.33 -19.83
CA ARG A 201 10.64 -7.38 -18.72
C ARG A 201 10.78 -5.93 -19.20
N ASP A 202 11.60 -5.67 -20.23
CA ASP A 202 11.79 -4.34 -20.80
C ASP A 202 10.47 -3.75 -21.34
N HIS A 203 9.63 -4.56 -21.97
CA HIS A 203 8.32 -4.09 -22.46
C HIS A 203 7.40 -3.72 -21.32
N LEU A 204 7.42 -4.49 -20.21
CA LEU A 204 6.65 -4.18 -19.00
C LEU A 204 7.13 -2.89 -18.35
N SER A 205 8.44 -2.69 -18.29
CA SER A 205 9.07 -1.48 -17.75
C SER A 205 8.70 -0.23 -18.56
N ILE A 206 8.81 -0.30 -19.88
CA ILE A 206 8.42 0.81 -20.78
C ILE A 206 6.94 1.14 -20.61
N LEU A 207 6.07 0.12 -20.65
CA LEU A 207 4.63 0.33 -20.49
C LEU A 207 4.29 1.00 -19.16
N LYS A 208 4.89 0.54 -18.06
CA LYS A 208 4.66 1.09 -16.73
C LYS A 208 5.18 2.53 -16.61
N SER A 209 6.34 2.86 -17.18
CA SER A 209 6.87 4.23 -17.19
C SER A 209 5.94 5.19 -17.94
N LEU A 210 5.42 4.78 -19.09
CA LEU A 210 4.46 5.59 -19.87
C LEU A 210 3.14 5.84 -19.12
N ILE A 211 2.66 4.83 -18.39
CA ILE A 211 1.48 4.97 -17.52
C ILE A 211 1.77 5.96 -16.38
N LEU A 212 2.96 5.88 -15.79
CA LEU A 212 3.36 6.73 -14.66
C LEU A 212 3.51 8.21 -15.05
N GLU A 213 4.02 8.51 -16.24
CA GLU A 213 4.18 9.88 -16.74
C GLU A 213 2.86 10.67 -16.73
N ASN A 214 1.73 9.99 -16.81
CA ASN A 214 0.41 10.57 -16.72
C ASN A 214 -0.12 10.75 -15.27
N LYS A 215 0.67 10.36 -14.25
CA LYS A 215 0.31 10.44 -12.82
C LYS A 215 1.19 11.43 -12.06
N ASN A 216 0.68 12.60 -11.71
CA ASN A 216 1.42 13.59 -10.91
C ASN A 216 1.17 13.48 -9.39
N HIS A 217 0.99 12.25 -8.85
CA HIS A 217 0.58 12.06 -7.45
C HIS A 217 1.74 12.09 -6.42
N SER A 218 2.95 11.70 -6.82
CA SER A 218 4.07 11.53 -5.88
C SER A 218 4.55 12.82 -5.20
N ALA A 219 4.52 13.96 -5.92
CA ALA A 219 4.88 15.25 -5.34
C ALA A 219 3.87 15.70 -4.27
N ASN A 220 2.61 15.31 -4.45
CA ASN A 220 1.53 15.65 -3.53
C ASN A 220 1.59 14.80 -2.25
N LEU A 221 1.92 13.51 -2.33
CA LEU A 221 2.08 12.65 -1.15
C LEU A 221 3.12 13.21 -0.18
N LYS A 222 4.27 13.67 -0.66
CA LYS A 222 5.29 14.27 0.22
C LYS A 222 4.77 15.50 0.97
N LYS A 223 3.96 16.33 0.31
CA LYS A 223 3.29 17.48 0.98
C LYS A 223 2.34 17.02 2.08
N GLU A 224 1.58 15.96 1.84
CA GLU A 224 0.63 15.39 2.81
C GLU A 224 1.34 14.82 4.04
N LEU A 225 2.43 14.07 3.83
CA LEU A 225 3.26 13.55 4.91
C LEU A 225 3.85 14.69 5.76
N ASN A 226 4.32 15.76 5.13
CA ASN A 226 4.81 16.95 5.84
C ASN A 226 3.69 17.68 6.60
N ALA A 227 2.48 17.76 6.05
CA ALA A 227 1.33 18.34 6.74
C ALA A 227 0.97 17.55 8.01
N SER A 228 1.10 16.21 7.97
CA SER A 228 0.90 15.36 9.15
C SER A 228 1.90 15.64 10.25
N ILE A 229 3.18 15.84 9.91
CA ILE A 229 4.21 16.25 10.89
C ILE A 229 3.90 17.63 11.48
N ASN A 230 3.45 18.57 10.66
CA ASN A 230 3.09 19.91 11.16
C ASN A 230 1.84 19.87 12.07
N ALA A 231 0.88 19.01 11.78
CA ALA A 231 -0.28 18.80 12.66
C ALA A 231 0.14 18.24 14.04
N LEU A 232 1.10 17.30 14.08
CA LEU A 232 1.65 16.80 15.35
C LEU A 232 2.30 17.90 16.18
N LYS A 233 3.00 18.87 15.56
CA LYS A 233 3.62 20.01 16.25
C LYS A 233 2.60 20.99 16.85
N SER A 234 1.36 20.98 16.40
CA SER A 234 0.27 21.85 16.88
C SER A 234 -0.63 21.20 17.93
N LEU A 235 -0.26 20.01 18.43
CA LEU A 235 -1.00 19.30 19.49
C LEU A 235 -0.57 19.70 20.91
N ASP A 236 0.33 20.67 21.04
CA ASP A 236 0.67 21.35 22.28
C ASP A 236 -0.21 22.62 22.42
#